data_d9f0ddaafb6f7c2723300c1d95e7626f
#
_entry.id   d9f0ddaafb6f7c2723300c1d95e7626f
#
_cell.length_a   1.000
_cell.length_b   1.000
_cell.length_c   1.000
_cell.angle_alpha   90.00
_cell.angle_beta   90.00
_cell.angle_gamma   90.00
#
_symmetry.space_group_name_H-M   'P 1'
#
loop_
_entity.id
_entity.type
_entity.pdbx_description
1 polymer ?
#
loop_
_entity_poly.entity_id
_entity_poly.type
_entity_poly.pdbx_seq_one_letter_code
_entity_poly.pdbx_strand_id
1 'polypeptide(L)'
;MILREIAPEEGLSAFFHSGIRLQPMASDNVTNTTDGSFSSDVLESSTPVLVDFWATWCGPCKAIAPHVEAVADELAGKAKVVKMDIDSNPQTPAKYGIRSIPTLLVFKGGEVVDQLVGNPGSKSKIADLLGRHV
;
A
#
# COMPACT_ATOMS: atom_id res chain seq x y z
N MET A 1 6.06 -12.75 -44.27
CA MET A 1 6.06 -12.39 -43.68
C MET A 1 6.10 -11.99 -43.03
N ILE A 2 5.95 -11.93 -42.84
CA ILE A 2 5.92 -11.38 -42.06
C ILE A 2 5.98 -10.97 -41.26
N LEU A 3 5.77 -10.86 -41.11
CA LEU A 3 5.68 -10.24 -40.26
C LEU A 3 5.76 -10.04 -39.43
N ARG A 4 5.83 -10.19 -39.34
CA ARG A 4 5.76 -9.83 -38.47
C ARG A 4 5.86 -9.37 -37.85
N GLU A 5 5.70 -9.27 -37.68
CA GLU A 5 5.63 -8.67 -36.97
C GLU A 5 5.50 -8.38 -36.25
N ILE A 6 5.33 -8.66 -36.71
CA ILE A 6 5.07 -8.12 -35.93
C ILE A 6 4.97 -7.93 -35.11
N ALA A 7 4.80 -8.02 -35.10
CA ALA A 7 4.64 -7.56 -34.16
C ALA A 7 4.61 -7.20 -33.41
N PRO A 8 4.66 -7.11 -33.43
CA PRO A 8 4.58 -6.54 -32.58
C PRO A 8 4.35 -6.14 -32.09
N GLU A 9 4.29 -5.78 -31.99
CA GLU A 9 4.04 -5.13 -31.43
C GLU A 9 3.68 -5.22 -30.65
N GLU A 10 3.44 -5.50 -30.97
CA GLU A 10 3.05 -5.33 -30.15
C GLU A 10 3.28 -5.16 -29.23
N GLY A 11 3.27 -5.38 -29.63
CA GLY A 11 3.33 -4.90 -28.60
C GLY A 11 3.56 -4.30 -28.13
N LEU A 12 3.71 -3.83 -28.30
CA LEU A 12 3.80 -2.97 -27.88
C LEU A 12 3.26 -2.64 -27.38
N SER A 13 2.66 -2.68 -27.61
CA SER A 13 2.09 -2.14 -26.93
C SER A 13 1.86 -2.25 -26.10
N ALA A 14 1.72 -2.48 -26.36
CA ALA A 14 1.64 -2.28 -25.32
C ALA A 14 2.00 -2.07 -24.71
N PHE A 15 2.04 -1.71 -25.15
CA PHE A 15 2.53 -1.13 -24.37
C PHE A 15 2.68 -0.45 -24.10
N PHE A 16 2.36 -0.13 -24.32
CA PHE A 16 2.52 0.85 -23.84
C PHE A 16 2.08 1.15 -23.43
N HIS A 17 1.64 1.26 -23.57
CA HIS A 17 1.29 1.88 -22.84
C HIS A 17 1.25 2.09 -22.06
N SER A 18 1.01 1.90 -22.34
CA SER A 18 1.17 2.31 -21.42
C SER A 18 1.50 2.60 -20.84
N GLY A 19 1.54 2.66 -20.96
CA GLY A 19 1.87 3.25 -20.18
C GLY A 19 2.32 3.43 -19.72
N ILE A 20 2.36 3.61 -19.90
CA ILE A 20 2.78 3.95 -19.30
C ILE A 20 2.83 4.12 -18.72
N ARG A 21 2.53 4.13 -18.50
CA ARG A 21 2.41 4.45 -17.76
C ARG A 21 3.03 4.59 -17.17
N LEU A 22 3.10 4.82 -17.22
CA LEU A 22 3.74 4.98 -16.54
C LEU A 22 3.98 5.20 -15.59
N GLN A 23 3.78 5.19 -14.91
CA GLN A 23 4.04 5.36 -13.96
C GLN A 23 4.22 4.78 -13.19
N PRO A 24 3.65 4.85 -13.32
CA PRO A 24 4.49 4.52 -12.45
C PRO A 24 4.96 3.77 -11.42
N MET A 25 5.38 4.08 -10.35
CA MET A 25 5.93 3.43 -9.21
C MET A 25 4.89 2.73 -8.36
N ALA A 26 3.64 3.09 -8.55
CA ALA A 26 2.56 2.58 -7.72
C ALA A 26 2.30 1.11 -7.98
N SER A 27 2.17 0.33 -6.92
CA SER A 27 1.85 -1.08 -6.99
C SER A 27 0.34 -1.27 -7.01
N ASP A 28 -0.15 -2.20 -7.82
CA ASP A 28 -1.56 -2.58 -7.83
C ASP A 28 -1.95 -3.28 -6.53
N ASN A 29 -0.97 -3.71 -5.74
CA ASN A 29 -1.22 -4.40 -4.48
C ASN A 29 -1.39 -3.43 -3.30
N VAL A 30 -1.23 -2.14 -3.53
CA VAL A 30 -1.53 -1.10 -2.54
C VAL A 30 -2.77 -0.36 -3.00
N THR A 31 -3.82 -0.38 -2.18
CA THR A 31 -5.07 0.31 -2.51
C THR A 31 -5.34 1.39 -1.48
N ASN A 32 -6.16 2.37 -1.87
CA ASN A 32 -6.56 3.42 -0.95
C ASN A 32 -7.81 2.98 -0.20
N THR A 33 -7.86 3.29 1.11
CA THR A 33 -9.06 3.08 1.90
C THR A 33 -9.56 4.44 2.39
N THR A 34 -10.80 4.49 2.81
CA THR A 34 -11.46 5.72 3.29
C THR A 34 -12.14 5.45 4.61
N ASP A 35 -12.56 6.54 5.28
CA ASP A 35 -13.35 6.39 6.50
C ASP A 35 -14.60 5.53 6.25
N GLY A 36 -15.22 5.71 5.09
CA GLY A 36 -16.45 4.97 4.75
C GLY A 36 -16.23 3.51 4.38
N SER A 37 -15.04 3.18 3.84
CA SER A 37 -14.75 1.81 3.40
C SER A 37 -13.82 1.06 4.35
N PHE A 38 -13.37 1.70 5.43
CA PHE A 38 -12.38 1.11 6.33
C PHE A 38 -12.85 -0.23 6.91
N SER A 39 -14.12 -0.30 7.28
CA SER A 39 -14.67 -1.52 7.86
C SER A 39 -14.54 -2.70 6.88
N SER A 40 -15.01 -2.50 5.63
CA SER A 40 -14.96 -3.59 4.65
C SER A 40 -13.54 -3.85 4.15
N ASP A 41 -12.72 -2.81 4.02
CA ASP A 41 -11.36 -2.98 3.50
C ASP A 41 -10.41 -3.59 4.52
N VAL A 42 -10.58 -3.26 5.80
CA VAL A 42 -9.61 -3.59 6.84
C VAL A 42 -10.20 -4.48 7.92
N LEU A 43 -11.29 -4.05 8.57
CA LEU A 43 -11.78 -4.73 9.75
C LEU A 43 -12.37 -6.11 9.44
N GLU A 44 -12.96 -6.27 8.26
CA GLU A 44 -13.59 -7.52 7.84
C GLU A 44 -12.66 -8.41 7.02
N SER A 45 -11.40 -8.00 6.86
CA SER A 45 -10.45 -8.78 6.07
C SER A 45 -10.12 -10.10 6.74
N SER A 46 -10.07 -11.18 5.94
CA SER A 46 -9.69 -12.50 6.42
C SER A 46 -8.17 -12.67 6.52
N THR A 47 -7.41 -11.72 5.98
CA THR A 47 -5.95 -11.74 6.05
C THR A 47 -5.47 -10.54 6.85
N PRO A 48 -4.22 -10.56 7.35
CA PRO A 48 -3.65 -9.37 8.00
C PRO A 48 -3.60 -8.19 7.04
N VAL A 49 -3.79 -6.99 7.57
CA VAL A 49 -3.81 -5.76 6.77
C VAL A 49 -2.85 -4.76 7.37
N LEU A 50 -1.95 -4.24 6.55
CA LEU A 50 -1.10 -3.10 6.89
C LEU A 50 -1.80 -1.84 6.42
N VAL A 51 -2.00 -0.89 7.33
CA VAL A 51 -2.60 0.40 7.01
C VAL A 51 -1.53 1.48 7.16
N ASP A 52 -1.26 2.19 6.06
CA ASP A 52 -0.28 3.27 6.02
C ASP A 52 -1.03 4.60 6.09
N PHE A 53 -0.97 5.26 7.26
CA PHE A 53 -1.56 6.59 7.43
C PHE A 53 -0.56 7.63 6.96
N TRP A 54 -0.96 8.44 5.99
CA TRP A 54 -0.06 9.35 5.29
C TRP A 54 -0.78 10.65 4.92
N ALA A 55 0.00 11.63 4.43
CA ALA A 55 -0.55 12.86 3.86
C ALA A 55 0.32 13.31 2.69
N THR A 56 -0.27 14.07 1.79
CA THR A 56 0.42 14.52 0.58
C THR A 56 1.62 15.43 0.87
N TRP A 57 1.58 16.15 2.00
CA TRP A 57 2.63 17.08 2.39
C TRP A 57 3.74 16.44 3.23
N CYS A 58 3.62 15.17 3.52
CA CYS A 58 4.52 14.48 4.45
C CYS A 58 5.72 13.89 3.70
N GLY A 59 6.92 14.46 3.91
CA GLY A 59 8.14 13.96 3.28
C GLY A 59 8.49 12.54 3.66
N PRO A 60 8.54 12.21 4.96
CA PRO A 60 8.84 10.83 5.39
C PRO A 60 7.84 9.80 4.86
N CYS A 61 6.57 10.19 4.69
CA CYS A 61 5.55 9.30 4.10
C CYS A 61 5.93 8.95 2.66
N LYS A 62 6.39 9.95 1.91
CA LYS A 62 6.82 9.72 0.52
C LYS A 62 8.08 8.88 0.46
N ALA A 63 8.96 9.05 1.43
CA ALA A 63 10.20 8.29 1.47
C ALA A 63 9.96 6.79 1.70
N ILE A 64 8.93 6.42 2.47
CA ILE A 64 8.64 5.00 2.71
C ILE A 64 7.71 4.39 1.67
N ALA A 65 7.08 5.19 0.82
CA ALA A 65 6.11 4.68 -0.15
C ALA A 65 6.67 3.55 -1.02
N PRO A 66 7.89 3.64 -1.59
CA PRO A 66 8.44 2.52 -2.35
C PRO A 66 8.62 1.26 -1.53
N HIS A 67 8.96 1.40 -0.25
CA HIS A 67 9.13 0.24 0.63
C HIS A 67 7.79 -0.43 0.94
N VAL A 68 6.76 0.38 1.16
CA VAL A 68 5.41 -0.14 1.40
C VAL A 68 4.91 -0.89 0.17
N GLU A 69 5.15 -0.34 -1.01
CA GLU A 69 4.75 -0.98 -2.26
C GLU A 69 5.48 -2.30 -2.48
N ALA A 70 6.78 -2.32 -2.19
CA ALA A 70 7.57 -3.54 -2.32
C ALA A 70 7.08 -4.63 -1.36
N VAL A 71 6.72 -4.26 -0.13
CA VAL A 71 6.17 -5.22 0.84
C VAL A 71 4.82 -5.74 0.36
N ALA A 72 3.98 -4.86 -0.20
CA ALA A 72 2.68 -5.26 -0.73
C ALA A 72 2.84 -6.30 -1.83
N ASP A 73 3.81 -6.11 -2.73
CA ASP A 73 4.08 -7.07 -3.80
C ASP A 73 4.62 -8.38 -3.23
N GLU A 74 5.52 -8.29 -2.27
CA GLU A 74 6.16 -9.46 -1.68
C GLU A 74 5.17 -10.36 -0.93
N LEU A 75 4.19 -9.75 -0.25
CA LEU A 75 3.23 -10.49 0.56
C LEU A 75 1.85 -10.59 -0.10
N ALA A 76 1.77 -10.31 -1.40
CA ALA A 76 0.51 -10.41 -2.14
C ALA A 76 -0.07 -11.81 -1.99
N GLY A 77 -1.37 -11.88 -1.72
CA GLY A 77 -2.06 -13.14 -1.47
C GLY A 77 -1.99 -13.62 -0.03
N LYS A 78 -1.06 -13.10 0.77
CA LYS A 78 -0.90 -13.50 2.18
C LYS A 78 -1.33 -12.39 3.13
N ALA A 79 -1.17 -11.15 2.70
CA ALA A 79 -1.55 -9.98 3.49
C ALA A 79 -2.00 -8.89 2.54
N LYS A 80 -2.69 -7.92 3.10
CA LYS A 80 -3.27 -6.80 2.35
C LYS A 80 -2.57 -5.52 2.80
N VAL A 81 -2.36 -4.60 1.88
CA VAL A 81 -1.75 -3.30 2.19
C VAL A 81 -2.65 -2.20 1.66
N VAL A 82 -3.05 -1.29 2.54
CA VAL A 82 -3.87 -0.14 2.17
C VAL A 82 -3.25 1.13 2.69
N LYS A 83 -3.60 2.26 2.06
CA LYS A 83 -3.15 3.59 2.44
C LYS A 83 -4.36 4.43 2.79
N MET A 84 -4.22 5.31 3.78
CA MET A 84 -5.26 6.25 4.14
C MET A 84 -4.69 7.65 4.26
N ASP A 85 -5.19 8.56 3.43
CA ASP A 85 -4.86 9.98 3.49
C ASP A 85 -5.61 10.59 4.67
N ILE A 86 -4.87 11.07 5.68
CA ILE A 86 -5.48 11.56 6.92
C ILE A 86 -6.20 12.89 6.74
N ASP A 87 -5.85 13.66 5.72
CA ASP A 87 -6.52 14.94 5.48
C ASP A 87 -7.92 14.74 4.91
N SER A 88 -8.05 13.76 4.00
CA SER A 88 -9.35 13.44 3.40
C SER A 88 -10.19 12.51 4.29
N ASN A 89 -9.56 11.83 5.24
CA ASN A 89 -10.22 10.82 6.08
C ASN A 89 -9.82 11.02 7.54
N PRO A 90 -10.40 12.02 8.21
CA PRO A 90 -9.99 12.36 9.58
C PRO A 90 -10.55 11.46 10.68
N GLN A 91 -11.61 10.72 10.40
CA GLN A 91 -12.31 9.96 11.46
C GLN A 91 -11.53 8.75 11.92
N THR A 92 -11.00 7.96 10.98
CA THR A 92 -10.26 6.74 11.33
C THR A 92 -8.97 7.05 12.06
N PRO A 93 -8.13 7.99 11.59
CA PRO A 93 -6.93 8.35 12.37
C PRO A 93 -7.24 8.80 13.78
N ALA A 94 -8.31 9.59 13.96
CA ALA A 94 -8.71 10.05 15.29
C ALA A 94 -9.12 8.88 16.17
N LYS A 95 -9.86 7.93 15.61
CA LYS A 95 -10.32 6.76 16.36
C LYS A 95 -9.17 5.93 16.89
N TYR A 96 -8.11 5.79 16.11
CA TYR A 96 -6.95 4.97 16.50
C TYR A 96 -5.81 5.78 17.10
N GLY A 97 -6.05 7.05 17.41
CA GLY A 97 -5.08 7.88 18.11
C GLY A 97 -3.83 8.18 17.30
N ILE A 98 -3.96 8.29 15.98
CA ILE A 98 -2.83 8.60 15.11
C ILE A 98 -2.46 10.07 15.30
N ARG A 99 -1.24 10.33 15.79
CA ARG A 99 -0.76 11.67 16.10
C ARG A 99 0.36 12.14 15.19
N SER A 100 1.07 11.20 14.61
CA SER A 100 2.17 11.52 13.71
C SER A 100 2.11 10.60 12.51
N ILE A 101 2.70 11.04 11.40
CA ILE A 101 2.74 10.27 10.17
C ILE A 101 4.18 10.25 9.65
N PRO A 102 4.57 9.16 8.96
CA PRO A 102 3.75 7.99 8.71
C PRO A 102 3.56 7.16 9.98
N THR A 103 2.41 6.55 10.10
CA THR A 103 2.15 5.52 11.10
C THR A 103 1.61 4.30 10.38
N LEU A 104 2.21 3.16 10.64
CA LEU A 104 1.79 1.89 10.06
C LEU A 104 1.14 1.06 11.16
N LEU A 105 -0.11 0.66 10.96
CA LEU A 105 -0.81 -0.24 11.86
C LEU A 105 -1.05 -1.56 11.15
N VAL A 106 -0.88 -2.66 11.87
CA VAL A 106 -1.23 -3.98 11.36
C VAL A 106 -2.51 -4.42 12.05
N PHE A 107 -3.51 -4.74 11.25
CA PHE A 107 -4.79 -5.28 11.72
C PHE A 107 -4.88 -6.75 11.40
N LYS A 108 -5.43 -7.51 12.34
CA LYS A 108 -5.72 -8.93 12.13
C LYS A 108 -6.99 -9.25 12.90
N GLY A 109 -7.98 -9.79 12.19
CA GLY A 109 -9.27 -10.09 12.79
C GLY A 109 -10.00 -8.86 13.31
N GLY A 110 -9.78 -7.70 12.68
CA GLY A 110 -10.43 -6.45 13.06
C GLY A 110 -9.76 -5.70 14.19
N GLU A 111 -8.62 -6.17 14.68
CA GLU A 111 -7.92 -5.55 15.81
C GLU A 111 -6.49 -5.16 15.44
N VAL A 112 -6.00 -4.08 16.05
CA VAL A 112 -4.60 -3.67 15.89
C VAL A 112 -3.72 -4.66 16.64
N VAL A 113 -2.82 -5.33 15.91
CA VAL A 113 -1.90 -6.30 16.52
C VAL A 113 -0.45 -5.82 16.52
N ASP A 114 -0.14 -4.75 15.76
CA ASP A 114 1.23 -4.22 15.73
C ASP A 114 1.21 -2.80 15.19
N GLN A 115 2.30 -2.06 15.44
CA GLN A 115 2.42 -0.70 14.92
C GLN A 115 3.87 -0.30 14.74
N LEU A 116 4.07 0.70 13.88
CA LEU A 116 5.39 1.30 13.66
C LEU A 116 5.17 2.76 13.30
N VAL A 117 5.79 3.65 14.08
CA VAL A 117 5.63 5.09 13.90
C VAL A 117 6.91 5.66 13.29
N GLY A 118 6.74 6.46 12.26
CA GLY A 118 7.86 7.12 11.58
C GLY A 118 8.48 6.27 10.49
N ASN A 119 9.54 6.81 9.89
CA ASN A 119 10.25 6.12 8.82
C ASN A 119 11.23 5.11 9.43
N PRO A 120 11.05 3.81 9.20
CA PRO A 120 11.93 2.79 9.78
C PRO A 120 13.31 2.70 9.10
N GLY A 121 13.46 3.35 7.95
CA GLY A 121 14.73 3.37 7.24
C GLY A 121 14.98 2.20 6.31
N SER A 122 14.15 1.16 6.33
CA SER A 122 14.34 0.01 5.45
C SER A 122 13.05 -0.73 5.18
N LYS A 123 13.00 -1.36 4.01
CA LYS A 123 11.88 -2.22 3.61
C LYS A 123 11.75 -3.42 4.55
N SER A 124 12.88 -3.97 5.01
CA SER A 124 12.85 -5.20 5.82
C SER A 124 12.11 -5.01 7.12
N LYS A 125 12.17 -3.83 7.73
CA LYS A 125 11.44 -3.58 8.97
C LYS A 125 9.93 -3.58 8.76
N ILE A 126 9.49 -3.07 7.62
CA ILE A 126 8.06 -3.09 7.26
C ILE A 126 7.64 -4.52 6.92
N ALA A 127 8.47 -5.23 6.17
CA ALA A 127 8.19 -6.61 5.80
C ALA A 127 8.08 -7.51 7.05
N ASP A 128 8.98 -7.31 8.02
CA ASP A 128 8.94 -8.07 9.27
C ASP A 128 7.69 -7.72 10.08
N LEU A 129 7.33 -6.45 10.13
CA LEU A 129 6.17 -5.98 10.87
C LEU A 129 4.90 -6.70 10.42
N LEU A 130 4.68 -6.77 9.13
CA LEU A 130 3.50 -7.40 8.55
C LEU A 130 3.67 -8.92 8.47
N GLY A 131 4.85 -9.36 8.08
CA GLY A 131 5.13 -10.79 7.82
C GLY A 131 4.98 -11.67 9.04
N ARG A 132 5.23 -11.12 10.25
CA ARG A 132 5.10 -11.93 11.47
C ARG A 132 3.66 -12.23 11.85
N HIS A 133 2.71 -11.66 11.13
CA HIS A 133 1.27 -11.87 11.40
C HIS A 133 0.58 -12.67 10.29
N VAL A 134 1.28 -13.04 9.25
CA VAL A 134 0.71 -13.84 8.17
C VAL A 134 0.74 -15.32 8.47
#